data_3362e76c911314ecab8ac2bfd92b6cfa
#
_entry.id   3362e76c911314ecab8ac2bfd92b6cfa
#
_cell.length_a   1.000
_cell.length_b   1.000
_cell.length_c   1.000
_cell.angle_alpha   90.00
_cell.angle_beta   90.00
_cell.angle_gamma   90.00
#
_symmetry.space_group_name_H-M   'P 1'
#
loop_
_entity.id
_entity.type
_entity.pdbx_description
1 polymer ?
#
loop_
_entity_poly.entity_id
_entity_poly.type
_entity_poly.pdbx_seq_one_letter_code
_entity_poly.pdbx_strand_id
1 'polypeptide(L)'
;MDITKLSTPCFILDEQDIVENITEFQEALSGFFSKNIVGYSVKTNSLPYVLEIARKQGCYAEVVSFHEYKLAVKVGFPKEHIIYNGPMKSKETFLDAIQHRAIVNIETWREIEWLEELPFIGQTYEVGIRLNIDISTISPEDEDHPNDDSRFGFSYESGEFKVALHRLSILQYVEVVGVHSHREPKTRSVRFYRRVVEYVQEIILSCNFKLKYWDLGGGFFGRMPNKPTYAEYVKNIFSVLSPKLRDTMFIVEPGNAIVASGFHYLMKIIDVKQHNENIYVSTDGSRNDVDPFFHKSDYFKEFIYENQNGNPSRYPQIVGGFTCLEYDRLFSLPVGERELNVGDYIMFHRVGAYTMSLTPLFIHYFPIVYLNTSQGNLCVIREEWTEEDFIRKSKF
;
A
#
# COMPACT_ATOMS: atom_id res chain seq x y z
N MET A 1 17.73 -15.64 13.83
CA MET A 1 16.86 -16.51 12.98
C MET A 1 17.76 -17.52 12.27
N ASP A 2 17.43 -18.81 12.34
CA ASP A 2 18.15 -19.87 11.62
C ASP A 2 17.49 -20.10 10.26
N ILE A 3 18.01 -19.45 9.23
CA ILE A 3 17.45 -19.47 7.87
C ILE A 3 17.60 -20.81 7.18
N THR A 4 18.54 -21.67 7.64
CA THR A 4 18.81 -22.98 7.00
C THR A 4 17.65 -23.97 7.17
N LYS A 5 16.71 -23.67 8.08
CA LYS A 5 15.50 -24.46 8.34
C LYS A 5 14.29 -24.01 7.55
N LEU A 6 14.41 -22.91 6.77
CA LEU A 6 13.32 -22.39 6.00
C LEU A 6 13.25 -23.04 4.61
N SER A 7 12.05 -23.36 4.18
CA SER A 7 11.81 -23.66 2.77
C SER A 7 11.94 -22.37 1.96
N THR A 8 12.65 -22.40 0.86
CA THR A 8 12.83 -21.28 -0.07
C THR A 8 12.19 -21.61 -1.43
N PRO A 9 11.74 -20.60 -2.19
CA PRO A 9 11.72 -19.19 -1.81
C PRO A 9 10.60 -18.90 -0.78
N CYS A 10 10.80 -17.92 0.08
CA CYS A 10 9.79 -17.56 1.09
C CYS A 10 9.78 -16.08 1.45
N PHE A 11 8.60 -15.60 1.88
CA PHE A 11 8.51 -14.33 2.58
C PHE A 11 8.66 -14.53 4.08
N ILE A 12 9.25 -13.56 4.76
CA ILE A 12 9.39 -13.52 6.21
C ILE A 12 8.80 -12.20 6.69
N LEU A 13 7.76 -12.28 7.51
CA LEU A 13 7.13 -11.13 8.15
C LEU A 13 7.76 -10.89 9.52
N ASP A 14 8.24 -9.69 9.76
CA ASP A 14 8.58 -9.18 11.09
C ASP A 14 7.38 -8.40 11.66
N GLU A 15 6.67 -9.01 12.61
CA GLU A 15 5.48 -8.42 13.23
C GLU A 15 5.82 -7.14 13.98
N GLN A 16 6.95 -7.13 14.70
CA GLN A 16 7.33 -6.01 15.54
C GLN A 16 7.58 -4.75 14.70
N ASP A 17 8.23 -4.87 13.54
CA ASP A 17 8.48 -3.72 12.66
C ASP A 17 7.18 -3.08 12.16
N ILE A 18 6.17 -3.90 11.81
CA ILE A 18 4.85 -3.37 11.41
C ILE A 18 4.14 -2.66 12.57
N VAL A 19 4.15 -3.26 13.76
CA VAL A 19 3.56 -2.65 14.96
C VAL A 19 4.22 -1.32 15.29
N GLU A 20 5.54 -1.25 15.22
CA GLU A 20 6.30 -0.01 15.45
C GLU A 20 5.97 1.06 14.41
N ASN A 21 5.90 0.71 13.12
CA ASN A 21 5.53 1.65 12.06
C ASN A 21 4.13 2.25 12.28
N ILE A 22 3.16 1.44 12.68
CA ILE A 22 1.81 1.91 13.00
C ILE A 22 1.83 2.83 14.22
N THR A 23 2.48 2.41 15.29
CA THR A 23 2.54 3.16 16.56
C THR A 23 3.19 4.52 16.37
N GLU A 24 4.36 4.59 15.71
CA GLU A 24 5.03 5.84 15.42
C GLU A 24 4.17 6.81 14.60
N PHE A 25 3.41 6.28 13.62
CA PHE A 25 2.53 7.14 12.83
C PHE A 25 1.35 7.66 13.64
N GLN A 26 0.72 6.80 14.45
CA GLN A 26 -0.37 7.18 15.36
C GLN A 26 0.08 8.22 16.38
N GLU A 27 1.27 8.06 16.96
CA GLU A 27 1.86 9.02 17.90
C GLU A 27 2.15 10.36 17.22
N ALA A 28 2.72 10.33 16.00
CA ALA A 28 2.96 11.55 15.23
C ALA A 28 1.66 12.32 14.96
N LEU A 29 0.58 11.62 14.56
CA LEU A 29 -0.73 12.26 14.32
C LEU A 29 -1.33 12.81 15.61
N SER A 30 -1.34 12.01 16.68
CA SER A 30 -1.96 12.37 17.96
C SER A 30 -1.27 13.55 18.64
N GLY A 31 0.01 13.79 18.32
CA GLY A 31 0.77 14.97 18.77
C GLY A 31 0.23 16.30 18.23
N PHE A 32 -0.54 16.29 17.14
CA PHE A 32 -1.03 17.50 16.48
C PHE A 32 -2.54 17.51 16.28
N PHE A 33 -3.16 16.36 16.02
CA PHE A 33 -4.58 16.23 15.72
C PHE A 33 -5.28 15.49 16.86
N SER A 34 -6.19 16.16 17.55
CA SER A 34 -6.99 15.58 18.64
C SER A 34 -7.95 14.49 18.17
N LYS A 35 -8.32 14.53 16.88
CA LYS A 35 -9.15 13.53 16.19
C LYS A 35 -8.40 13.07 14.96
N ASN A 36 -8.00 11.82 14.94
CA ASN A 36 -7.24 11.27 13.81
C ASN A 36 -7.56 9.79 13.61
N ILE A 37 -7.35 9.32 12.38
CA ILE A 37 -7.47 7.92 11.98
C ILE A 37 -6.28 7.56 11.10
N VAL A 38 -5.67 6.42 11.38
CA VAL A 38 -4.77 5.73 10.46
C VAL A 38 -5.57 4.63 9.75
N GLY A 39 -5.83 4.80 8.46
CA GLY A 39 -6.42 3.81 7.58
C GLY A 39 -5.32 2.96 6.94
N TYR A 40 -5.18 1.71 7.31
CA TYR A 40 -4.24 0.82 6.64
C TYR A 40 -4.71 0.52 5.21
N SER A 41 -3.89 0.87 4.22
CA SER A 41 -4.23 0.67 2.80
C SER A 41 -4.06 -0.80 2.38
N VAL A 42 -5.18 -1.54 2.34
CA VAL A 42 -5.24 -3.00 2.16
C VAL A 42 -4.59 -3.45 0.85
N LYS A 43 -4.77 -2.69 -0.24
CA LYS A 43 -4.18 -2.99 -1.56
C LYS A 43 -2.65 -3.15 -1.55
N THR A 44 -1.99 -2.54 -0.57
CA THR A 44 -0.53 -2.58 -0.46
C THR A 44 -0.03 -3.97 -0.09
N ASN A 45 -0.68 -4.61 0.88
CA ASN A 45 -0.47 -6.00 1.26
C ASN A 45 -1.72 -6.53 1.95
N SER A 46 -2.45 -7.38 1.25
CA SER A 46 -3.74 -7.92 1.71
C SER A 46 -3.64 -9.23 2.48
N LEU A 47 -2.43 -9.64 2.92
CA LEU A 47 -2.26 -10.85 3.72
C LEU A 47 -3.12 -10.75 5.00
N PRO A 48 -4.00 -11.74 5.28
CA PRO A 48 -4.93 -11.67 6.41
C PRO A 48 -4.25 -11.40 7.76
N TYR A 49 -3.04 -11.92 7.97
CA TYR A 49 -2.29 -11.69 9.20
C TYR A 49 -1.86 -10.22 9.34
N VAL A 50 -1.47 -9.54 8.25
CA VAL A 50 -1.16 -8.10 8.27
C VAL A 50 -2.41 -7.29 8.62
N LEU A 51 -3.55 -7.64 8.03
CA LEU A 51 -4.83 -7.01 8.36
C LEU A 51 -5.20 -7.19 9.83
N GLU A 52 -4.94 -8.37 10.39
CA GLU A 52 -5.15 -8.66 11.81
C GLU A 52 -4.25 -7.79 12.72
N ILE A 53 -2.95 -7.60 12.35
CA ILE A 53 -2.05 -6.68 13.07
C ILE A 53 -2.63 -5.26 13.02
N ALA A 54 -2.95 -4.75 11.83
CA ALA A 54 -3.49 -3.40 11.66
C ALA A 54 -4.78 -3.20 12.49
N ARG A 55 -5.71 -4.17 12.46
CA ARG A 55 -6.92 -4.15 13.26
C ARG A 55 -6.65 -4.10 14.76
N LYS A 56 -5.73 -4.94 15.27
CA LYS A 56 -5.34 -4.98 16.68
C LYS A 56 -4.68 -3.70 17.16
N GLN A 57 -3.96 -3.02 16.26
CA GLN A 57 -3.34 -1.71 16.52
C GLN A 57 -4.34 -0.54 16.37
N GLY A 58 -5.63 -0.81 16.16
CA GLY A 58 -6.66 0.22 16.07
C GLY A 58 -6.70 0.98 14.75
N CYS A 59 -6.02 0.49 13.71
CA CYS A 59 -6.18 1.05 12.35
C CYS A 59 -7.58 0.77 11.80
N TYR A 60 -8.05 1.67 10.94
CA TYR A 60 -9.16 1.38 10.03
C TYR A 60 -8.62 0.61 8.82
N ALA A 61 -9.49 -0.15 8.12
CA ALA A 61 -9.14 -0.74 6.85
C ALA A 61 -9.51 0.21 5.70
N GLU A 62 -8.52 0.76 4.99
CA GLU A 62 -8.77 1.45 3.72
C GLU A 62 -8.84 0.41 2.60
N VAL A 63 -10.00 0.33 1.94
CA VAL A 63 -10.31 -0.65 0.91
C VAL A 63 -10.77 0.06 -0.38
N VAL A 64 -10.36 -0.50 -1.54
CA VAL A 64 -10.63 0.12 -2.84
C VAL A 64 -11.44 -0.77 -3.78
N SER A 65 -11.92 -1.91 -3.28
CA SER A 65 -12.76 -2.83 -4.03
C SER A 65 -13.73 -3.58 -3.12
N PHE A 66 -14.80 -4.12 -3.73
CA PHE A 66 -15.74 -4.99 -2.99
C PHE A 66 -15.08 -6.29 -2.50
N HIS A 67 -14.01 -6.74 -3.14
CA HIS A 67 -13.22 -7.89 -2.68
C HIS A 67 -12.48 -7.56 -1.38
N GLU A 68 -11.78 -6.42 -1.33
CA GLU A 68 -11.09 -5.98 -0.13
C GLU A 68 -12.05 -5.64 1.01
N TYR A 69 -13.21 -5.03 0.70
CA TYR A 69 -14.26 -4.81 1.69
C TYR A 69 -14.70 -6.12 2.36
N LYS A 70 -15.04 -7.13 1.54
CA LYS A 70 -15.44 -8.46 2.05
C LYS A 70 -14.30 -9.14 2.82
N LEU A 71 -13.06 -8.97 2.39
CA LEU A 71 -11.88 -9.49 3.09
C LEU A 71 -11.70 -8.83 4.46
N ALA A 72 -11.76 -7.50 4.54
CA ALA A 72 -11.64 -6.75 5.79
C ALA A 72 -12.71 -7.17 6.81
N VAL A 73 -13.97 -7.28 6.38
CA VAL A 73 -15.07 -7.79 7.21
C VAL A 73 -14.80 -9.24 7.67
N LYS A 74 -14.28 -10.08 6.78
CA LYS A 74 -13.97 -11.49 7.09
C LYS A 74 -12.83 -11.63 8.10
N VAL A 75 -11.84 -10.74 8.08
CA VAL A 75 -10.75 -10.67 9.07
C VAL A 75 -11.22 -10.13 10.42
N GLY A 76 -12.40 -9.49 10.45
CA GLY A 76 -13.04 -9.02 11.68
C GLY A 76 -12.95 -7.52 11.94
N PHE A 77 -12.64 -6.70 10.93
CA PHE A 77 -12.83 -5.26 11.07
C PHE A 77 -14.32 -4.94 11.30
N PRO A 78 -14.68 -4.17 12.33
CA PRO A 78 -16.00 -3.57 12.42
C PRO A 78 -16.28 -2.75 11.15
N LYS A 79 -17.47 -2.82 10.60
CA LYS A 79 -17.78 -2.12 9.34
C LYS A 79 -17.61 -0.60 9.45
N GLU A 80 -17.90 -0.03 10.62
CA GLU A 80 -17.66 1.37 10.97
C GLU A 80 -16.16 1.74 11.02
N HIS A 81 -15.27 0.76 11.04
CA HIS A 81 -13.82 0.95 10.95
C HIS A 81 -13.28 0.64 9.55
N ILE A 82 -14.11 0.80 8.53
CA ILE A 82 -13.70 0.68 7.12
C ILE A 82 -13.76 2.04 6.45
N ILE A 83 -12.73 2.39 5.69
CA ILE A 83 -12.69 3.51 4.76
C ILE A 83 -12.81 2.92 3.36
N TYR A 84 -13.91 3.21 2.67
CA TYR A 84 -14.22 2.61 1.39
C TYR A 84 -14.05 3.59 0.24
N ASN A 85 -12.92 3.48 -0.42
CA ASN A 85 -12.51 4.25 -1.60
C ASN A 85 -12.58 3.40 -2.86
N GLY A 86 -12.06 3.94 -3.95
CA GLY A 86 -11.81 3.24 -5.20
C GLY A 86 -13.05 3.07 -6.07
N PRO A 87 -12.86 2.98 -7.40
CA PRO A 87 -13.95 2.91 -8.36
C PRO A 87 -14.59 1.52 -8.47
N MET A 88 -14.02 0.50 -7.82
CA MET A 88 -14.48 -0.90 -7.91
C MET A 88 -15.39 -1.29 -6.73
N LYS A 89 -16.29 -0.40 -6.34
CA LYS A 89 -17.36 -0.72 -5.40
C LYS A 89 -18.48 -1.50 -6.13
N SER A 90 -19.09 -2.49 -5.46
CA SER A 90 -20.38 -3.03 -5.90
C SER A 90 -21.51 -2.32 -5.20
N LYS A 91 -22.69 -2.21 -5.83
CA LYS A 91 -23.88 -1.60 -5.20
C LYS A 91 -24.20 -2.24 -3.86
N GLU A 92 -24.10 -3.58 -3.79
CA GLU A 92 -24.34 -4.37 -2.56
C GLU A 92 -23.42 -3.90 -1.42
N THR A 93 -22.09 -3.91 -1.63
CA THR A 93 -21.12 -3.58 -0.59
C THR A 93 -21.09 -2.08 -0.27
N PHE A 94 -21.39 -1.23 -1.25
CA PHE A 94 -21.53 0.21 -1.07
C PHE A 94 -22.69 0.55 -0.14
N LEU A 95 -23.88 -0.03 -0.37
CA LEU A 95 -25.04 0.17 0.48
C LEU A 95 -24.84 -0.44 1.88
N ASP A 96 -24.24 -1.63 1.95
CA ASP A 96 -23.91 -2.26 3.22
C ASP A 96 -22.94 -1.38 4.05
N ALA A 97 -21.92 -0.81 3.42
CA ALA A 97 -20.96 0.09 4.08
C ALA A 97 -21.63 1.36 4.64
N ILE A 98 -22.45 2.03 3.84
CA ILE A 98 -23.17 3.25 4.25
C ILE A 98 -24.14 2.96 5.40
N GLN A 99 -24.90 1.85 5.32
CA GLN A 99 -25.85 1.46 6.36
C GLN A 99 -25.20 1.17 7.71
N HIS A 100 -23.94 0.70 7.67
CA HIS A 100 -23.15 0.40 8.87
C HIS A 100 -22.17 1.52 9.25
N ARG A 101 -22.37 2.74 8.70
CA ARG A 101 -21.58 3.94 9.04
C ARG A 101 -20.08 3.81 8.78
N ALA A 102 -19.69 3.02 7.78
CA ALA A 102 -18.35 3.08 7.25
C ALA A 102 -18.06 4.47 6.66
N ILE A 103 -16.80 4.88 6.64
CA ILE A 103 -16.37 6.08 5.93
C ILE A 103 -16.37 5.76 4.43
N VAL A 104 -17.36 6.23 3.68
CA VAL A 104 -17.48 5.94 2.25
C VAL A 104 -17.24 7.22 1.46
N ASN A 105 -16.18 7.24 0.66
CA ASN A 105 -15.86 8.37 -0.22
C ASN A 105 -16.42 8.12 -1.63
N ILE A 106 -17.36 8.97 -2.04
CA ILE A 106 -17.96 8.93 -3.37
C ILE A 106 -16.95 9.44 -4.39
N GLU A 107 -16.69 8.65 -5.45
CA GLU A 107 -15.71 9.03 -6.47
C GLU A 107 -16.16 8.77 -7.91
N THR A 108 -17.38 8.25 -8.11
CA THR A 108 -17.93 7.97 -9.44
C THR A 108 -19.38 8.43 -9.55
N TRP A 109 -19.80 8.79 -10.77
CA TRP A 109 -21.19 9.15 -11.07
C TRP A 109 -22.16 8.02 -10.76
N ARG A 110 -21.76 6.79 -10.99
CA ARG A 110 -22.52 5.57 -10.69
C ARG A 110 -22.87 5.45 -9.19
N GLU A 111 -21.98 5.86 -8.31
CA GLU A 111 -22.23 5.85 -6.86
C GLU A 111 -23.27 6.90 -6.47
N ILE A 112 -23.27 8.05 -7.13
CA ILE A 112 -24.31 9.07 -6.95
C ILE A 112 -25.66 8.54 -7.43
N GLU A 113 -25.71 7.87 -8.59
CA GLU A 113 -26.92 7.23 -9.11
C GLU A 113 -27.48 6.18 -8.13
N TRP A 114 -26.62 5.40 -7.49
CA TRP A 114 -27.06 4.44 -6.46
C TRP A 114 -27.68 5.11 -5.24
N LEU A 115 -27.18 6.29 -4.85
CA LEU A 115 -27.79 7.09 -3.78
C LEU A 115 -29.15 7.66 -4.21
N GLU A 116 -29.27 8.14 -5.44
CA GLU A 116 -30.53 8.71 -5.99
C GLU A 116 -31.67 7.67 -6.02
N GLU A 117 -31.33 6.37 -6.16
CA GLU A 117 -32.30 5.28 -6.15
C GLU A 117 -32.73 4.83 -4.72
N LEU A 118 -32.03 5.30 -3.67
CA LEU A 118 -32.38 4.91 -2.30
C LEU A 118 -33.69 5.54 -1.85
N PRO A 119 -34.58 4.78 -1.22
CA PRO A 119 -35.76 5.34 -0.60
C PRO A 119 -35.37 6.12 0.67
N PHE A 120 -36.05 7.23 0.91
CA PHE A 120 -35.95 7.91 2.20
C PHE A 120 -36.60 7.05 3.30
N ILE A 121 -35.82 6.59 4.26
CA ILE A 121 -36.27 5.73 5.37
C ILE A 121 -36.18 6.41 6.74
N GLY A 122 -36.16 7.75 6.75
CA GLY A 122 -36.12 8.54 7.99
C GLY A 122 -34.75 8.67 8.65
N GLN A 123 -33.68 8.23 8.00
CA GLN A 123 -32.31 8.48 8.45
C GLN A 123 -31.46 9.16 7.37
N THR A 124 -30.45 9.90 7.79
CA THR A 124 -29.49 10.56 6.90
C THR A 124 -28.24 9.68 6.76
N TYR A 125 -27.78 9.53 5.52
CA TYR A 125 -26.55 8.84 5.19
C TYR A 125 -25.40 9.84 5.08
N GLU A 126 -24.36 9.66 5.89
CA GLU A 126 -23.14 10.46 5.85
C GLU A 126 -22.17 9.87 4.84
N VAL A 127 -21.68 10.70 3.91
CA VAL A 127 -20.70 10.30 2.91
C VAL A 127 -19.59 11.33 2.77
N GLY A 128 -18.43 10.91 2.30
CA GLY A 128 -17.42 11.82 1.78
C GLY A 128 -17.47 11.91 0.28
N ILE A 129 -16.69 12.83 -0.27
CA ILE A 129 -16.52 12.98 -1.70
C ILE A 129 -15.03 13.05 -2.04
N ARG A 130 -14.62 12.33 -3.09
CA ARG A 130 -13.23 12.36 -3.56
C ARG A 130 -13.02 13.55 -4.48
N LEU A 131 -12.19 14.46 -4.00
CA LEU A 131 -11.73 15.63 -4.73
C LEU A 131 -10.51 15.25 -5.58
N ASN A 132 -10.59 15.45 -6.89
CA ASN A 132 -9.45 15.39 -7.80
C ASN A 132 -8.94 16.81 -8.05
N ILE A 133 -7.64 17.00 -7.90
CA ILE A 133 -6.94 18.27 -8.08
C ILE A 133 -5.83 18.12 -9.12
N ASP A 134 -5.60 19.15 -9.91
CA ASP A 134 -4.49 19.21 -10.86
C ASP A 134 -3.18 19.49 -10.11
N ILE A 135 -2.32 18.46 -9.98
CA ILE A 135 -1.02 18.60 -9.33
C ILE A 135 0.02 19.30 -10.20
N SER A 136 -0.18 19.42 -11.50
CA SER A 136 0.75 20.11 -12.41
C SER A 136 0.92 21.58 -12.04
N THR A 137 -0.14 22.21 -11.55
CA THR A 137 -0.13 23.61 -11.09
C THR A 137 0.37 23.75 -9.64
N ILE A 138 0.17 22.73 -8.81
CA ILE A 138 0.47 22.77 -7.37
C ILE A 138 1.90 22.30 -7.08
N SER A 139 2.32 21.20 -7.71
CA SER A 139 3.62 20.55 -7.52
C SER A 139 4.07 19.86 -8.81
N PRO A 140 4.50 20.64 -9.84
CA PRO A 140 4.87 20.09 -11.16
C PRO A 140 5.94 19.00 -11.09
N GLU A 141 6.82 19.05 -10.10
CA GLU A 141 7.86 18.05 -9.86
C GLU A 141 7.32 16.67 -9.43
N ASP A 142 6.08 16.62 -8.99
CA ASP A 142 5.40 15.40 -8.53
C ASP A 142 4.46 14.79 -9.58
N GLU A 143 4.36 15.40 -10.75
CA GLU A 143 3.54 14.88 -11.83
C GLU A 143 4.29 13.82 -12.62
N ASP A 144 3.71 12.61 -12.70
CA ASP A 144 4.27 11.50 -13.48
C ASP A 144 3.73 11.44 -14.91
N HIS A 145 2.55 11.99 -15.15
CA HIS A 145 1.86 11.94 -16.44
C HIS A 145 1.40 13.34 -16.86
N PRO A 146 2.29 14.16 -17.45
CA PRO A 146 1.94 15.49 -17.93
C PRO A 146 0.73 15.45 -18.87
N ASN A 147 -0.29 16.27 -18.57
CA ASN A 147 -1.58 16.34 -19.25
C ASN A 147 -2.55 15.17 -18.92
N ASP A 148 -2.34 14.44 -17.83
CA ASP A 148 -3.29 13.44 -17.33
C ASP A 148 -3.91 13.93 -16.02
N ASP A 149 -5.18 14.36 -16.07
CA ASP A 149 -5.94 14.89 -14.94
C ASP A 149 -6.30 13.82 -13.88
N SER A 150 -5.78 12.61 -14.02
CA SER A 150 -6.17 11.46 -13.20
C SER A 150 -7.67 11.11 -13.30
N ARG A 151 -7.95 9.83 -13.44
CA ARG A 151 -9.30 9.29 -13.58
C ARG A 151 -10.07 9.12 -12.25
N PHE A 152 -9.48 9.50 -11.14
CA PHE A 152 -10.04 9.22 -9.80
C PHE A 152 -10.73 10.44 -9.21
N GLY A 153 -11.96 10.24 -8.70
CA GLY A 153 -12.75 11.31 -8.10
C GLY A 153 -13.27 12.35 -9.10
N PHE A 154 -13.73 13.47 -8.59
CA PHE A 154 -14.32 14.55 -9.38
C PHE A 154 -13.35 15.74 -9.47
N SER A 155 -13.02 16.16 -10.69
CA SER A 155 -12.08 17.25 -10.93
C SER A 155 -12.64 18.58 -10.46
N TYR A 156 -11.83 19.32 -9.69
CA TYR A 156 -12.19 20.67 -9.25
C TYR A 156 -12.05 21.67 -10.40
N GLU A 157 -11.00 21.57 -11.18
CA GLU A 157 -10.65 22.50 -12.25
C GLU A 157 -11.65 22.40 -13.42
N SER A 158 -12.14 21.20 -13.74
CA SER A 158 -13.20 21.03 -14.75
C SER A 158 -14.60 21.43 -14.25
N GLY A 159 -14.77 21.59 -12.93
CA GLY A 159 -16.04 21.87 -12.29
C GLY A 159 -16.88 20.64 -11.93
N GLU A 160 -16.43 19.42 -12.25
CA GLU A 160 -17.15 18.17 -11.93
C GLU A 160 -17.42 18.02 -10.43
N PHE A 161 -16.44 18.41 -9.59
CA PHE A 161 -16.60 18.38 -8.14
C PHE A 161 -17.80 19.19 -7.66
N LYS A 162 -18.00 20.38 -8.22
CA LYS A 162 -19.17 21.24 -7.88
C LYS A 162 -20.47 20.62 -8.36
N VAL A 163 -20.47 20.01 -9.54
CA VAL A 163 -21.66 19.30 -10.07
C VAL A 163 -22.01 18.10 -9.18
N ALA A 164 -21.03 17.30 -8.79
CA ALA A 164 -21.23 16.16 -7.90
C ALA A 164 -21.76 16.59 -6.52
N LEU A 165 -21.16 17.63 -5.92
CA LEU A 165 -21.67 18.20 -4.66
C LEU A 165 -23.10 18.67 -4.79
N HIS A 166 -23.44 19.36 -5.87
CA HIS A 166 -24.81 19.82 -6.11
C HIS A 166 -25.80 18.65 -6.22
N ARG A 167 -25.47 17.59 -7.00
CA ARG A 167 -26.31 16.39 -7.09
C ARG A 167 -26.53 15.73 -5.73
N LEU A 168 -25.50 15.62 -4.91
CA LEU A 168 -25.61 15.05 -3.56
C LEU A 168 -26.44 15.94 -2.63
N SER A 169 -26.33 17.29 -2.74
CA SER A 169 -27.01 18.23 -1.86
C SER A 169 -28.55 18.30 -2.03
N ILE A 170 -29.05 17.87 -3.19
CA ILE A 170 -30.53 17.82 -3.42
C ILE A 170 -31.16 16.56 -2.83
N LEU A 171 -30.33 15.53 -2.45
CA LEU A 171 -30.81 14.32 -1.79
C LEU A 171 -30.99 14.60 -0.29
N GLN A 172 -32.23 14.80 0.17
CA GLN A 172 -32.54 15.18 1.56
C GLN A 172 -32.07 14.21 2.63
N TYR A 173 -31.72 12.97 2.22
CA TYR A 173 -31.24 11.89 3.08
C TYR A 173 -29.73 11.61 2.92
N VAL A 174 -29.00 12.46 2.21
CA VAL A 174 -27.54 12.35 2.06
C VAL A 174 -26.90 13.62 2.59
N GLU A 175 -25.90 13.48 3.43
CA GLU A 175 -25.08 14.58 3.95
C GLU A 175 -23.63 14.34 3.57
N VAL A 176 -23.04 15.27 2.81
CA VAL A 176 -21.60 15.24 2.53
C VAL A 176 -20.88 15.81 3.75
N VAL A 177 -20.15 14.96 4.44
CA VAL A 177 -19.46 15.28 5.70
C VAL A 177 -17.95 15.18 5.63
N GLY A 178 -17.40 14.71 4.51
CA GLY A 178 -15.97 14.50 4.37
C GLY A 178 -15.43 14.80 2.98
N VAL A 179 -14.13 15.09 2.92
CA VAL A 179 -13.36 15.21 1.67
C VAL A 179 -12.20 14.24 1.71
N HIS A 180 -12.05 13.48 0.63
CA HIS A 180 -10.88 12.65 0.36
C HIS A 180 -10.09 13.26 -0.79
N SER A 181 -8.78 13.50 -0.61
CA SER A 181 -7.95 14.26 -1.56
C SER A 181 -6.63 13.57 -1.90
N HIS A 182 -6.68 12.24 -2.09
CA HIS A 182 -5.49 11.47 -2.39
C HIS A 182 -4.99 11.68 -3.82
N ARG A 183 -3.70 12.05 -3.94
CA ARG A 183 -2.88 12.00 -5.17
C ARG A 183 -1.56 11.31 -4.82
N GLU A 184 -1.09 10.42 -5.68
CA GLU A 184 0.21 9.77 -5.48
C GLU A 184 1.33 10.73 -5.86
N PRO A 185 2.22 11.12 -4.92
CA PRO A 185 3.34 12.00 -5.23
C PRO A 185 4.55 11.20 -5.73
N LYS A 186 5.18 11.63 -6.81
CA LYS A 186 6.43 11.06 -7.29
C LYS A 186 7.56 11.19 -6.28
N THR A 187 7.74 12.38 -5.72
CA THR A 187 8.83 12.67 -4.79
C THR A 187 8.53 12.21 -3.36
N ARG A 188 7.26 12.06 -2.99
CA ARG A 188 6.78 11.83 -1.61
C ARG A 188 7.38 12.83 -0.62
N SER A 189 7.63 14.06 -1.07
CA SER A 189 8.27 15.09 -0.26
C SER A 189 7.31 15.73 0.73
N VAL A 190 7.83 16.21 1.86
CA VAL A 190 7.05 17.03 2.80
C VAL A 190 6.44 18.26 2.11
N ARG A 191 7.16 18.83 1.14
CA ARG A 191 6.73 19.99 0.36
C ARG A 191 5.46 19.69 -0.44
N PHE A 192 5.37 18.51 -1.03
CA PHE A 192 4.17 18.08 -1.75
C PHE A 192 2.93 18.13 -0.86
N TYR A 193 2.98 17.46 0.31
CA TYR A 193 1.83 17.43 1.23
C TYR A 193 1.45 18.81 1.74
N ARG A 194 2.42 19.68 2.02
CA ARG A 194 2.13 21.08 2.38
C ARG A 194 1.32 21.80 1.30
N ARG A 195 1.77 21.74 0.05
CA ARG A 195 1.11 22.39 -1.08
C ARG A 195 -0.29 21.83 -1.34
N VAL A 196 -0.45 20.51 -1.27
CA VAL A 196 -1.77 19.87 -1.37
C VAL A 196 -2.70 20.38 -0.27
N VAL A 197 -2.21 20.42 0.97
CA VAL A 197 -3.03 20.91 2.10
C VAL A 197 -3.36 22.40 1.95
N GLU A 198 -2.42 23.25 1.56
CA GLU A 198 -2.64 24.68 1.29
C GLU A 198 -3.72 24.90 0.22
N TYR A 199 -3.67 24.13 -0.87
CA TYR A 199 -4.64 24.25 -1.96
C TYR A 199 -6.02 23.67 -1.61
N VAL A 200 -6.06 22.44 -1.11
CA VAL A 200 -7.31 21.74 -0.84
C VAL A 200 -8.11 22.40 0.30
N GLN A 201 -7.44 22.96 1.32
CA GLN A 201 -8.17 23.65 2.39
C GLN A 201 -8.93 24.89 1.90
N GLU A 202 -8.44 25.59 0.88
CA GLU A 202 -9.14 26.73 0.29
C GLU A 202 -10.42 26.26 -0.40
N ILE A 203 -10.36 25.13 -1.10
CA ILE A 203 -11.52 24.50 -1.71
C ILE A 203 -12.53 24.08 -0.65
N ILE A 204 -12.09 23.38 0.40
CA ILE A 204 -12.94 22.94 1.51
C ILE A 204 -13.63 24.13 2.19
N LEU A 205 -12.88 25.20 2.49
CA LEU A 205 -13.41 26.39 3.14
C LEU A 205 -14.39 27.19 2.25
N SER A 206 -14.28 27.03 0.93
CA SER A 206 -15.23 27.63 -0.02
C SER A 206 -16.53 26.83 -0.14
N CYS A 207 -16.54 25.54 0.26
CA CYS A 207 -17.73 24.69 0.24
C CYS A 207 -18.61 24.99 1.46
N ASN A 208 -19.91 25.04 1.26
CA ASN A 208 -20.87 25.34 2.33
C ASN A 208 -21.47 24.05 2.92
N PHE A 209 -20.61 23.13 3.43
CA PHE A 209 -21.04 21.94 4.16
C PHE A 209 -20.25 21.77 5.46
N LYS A 210 -20.82 21.05 6.43
CA LYS A 210 -20.21 20.81 7.72
C LYS A 210 -19.21 19.66 7.62
N LEU A 211 -17.93 19.99 7.48
CA LEU A 211 -16.86 18.99 7.41
C LEU A 211 -16.67 18.27 8.76
N LYS A 212 -16.80 16.95 8.77
CA LYS A 212 -16.48 16.08 9.92
C LYS A 212 -15.08 15.49 9.81
N TYR A 213 -14.65 15.16 8.59
CA TYR A 213 -13.32 14.60 8.35
C TYR A 213 -12.69 15.08 7.04
N TRP A 214 -11.37 15.11 7.05
CA TRP A 214 -10.54 15.27 5.86
C TRP A 214 -9.59 14.10 5.77
N ASP A 215 -9.70 13.35 4.68
CA ASP A 215 -8.84 12.23 4.33
C ASP A 215 -7.81 12.69 3.28
N LEU A 216 -6.53 12.71 3.69
CA LEU A 216 -5.42 13.13 2.84
C LEU A 216 -4.86 11.97 1.98
N GLY A 217 -5.28 10.74 2.26
CA GLY A 217 -4.77 9.54 1.60
C GLY A 217 -3.41 9.09 2.09
N GLY A 218 -2.69 8.38 1.22
CA GLY A 218 -1.41 7.74 1.52
C GLY A 218 -0.20 8.34 0.81
N GLY A 219 0.76 7.49 0.43
CA GLY A 219 1.95 7.88 -0.33
C GLY A 219 3.17 8.27 0.51
N PHE A 220 3.10 8.14 1.84
CA PHE A 220 4.20 8.47 2.75
C PHE A 220 5.38 7.50 2.65
N PHE A 221 6.59 7.97 2.90
CA PHE A 221 7.71 7.09 3.20
C PHE A 221 7.50 6.45 4.58
N GLY A 222 7.94 5.19 4.69
CA GLY A 222 8.13 4.54 5.98
C GLY A 222 9.48 4.88 6.62
N ARG A 223 9.85 4.18 7.68
CA ARG A 223 11.15 4.28 8.35
C ARG A 223 12.27 3.94 7.36
N MET A 224 12.83 4.95 6.72
CA MET A 224 13.82 4.81 5.67
C MET A 224 14.92 5.86 5.82
N PRO A 225 16.21 5.50 5.76
CA PRO A 225 17.30 6.44 5.86
C PRO A 225 17.17 7.60 4.86
N ASN A 226 17.45 8.80 5.30
CA ASN A 226 17.45 10.02 4.47
C ASN A 226 16.08 10.36 3.82
N LYS A 227 14.99 9.84 4.38
CA LYS A 227 13.61 10.19 3.98
C LYS A 227 12.89 10.85 5.16
N PRO A 228 11.84 11.65 4.88
CA PRO A 228 11.06 12.28 5.94
C PRO A 228 10.45 11.25 6.90
N THR A 229 10.50 11.57 8.19
CA THR A 229 9.83 10.80 9.25
C THR A 229 8.33 11.11 9.30
N TYR A 230 7.55 10.27 9.96
CA TYR A 230 6.12 10.52 10.18
C TYR A 230 5.87 11.85 10.90
N ALA A 231 6.68 12.14 11.93
CA ALA A 231 6.59 13.40 12.66
C ALA A 231 6.87 14.63 11.79
N GLU A 232 7.83 14.55 10.86
CA GLU A 232 8.10 15.62 9.91
C GLU A 232 6.95 15.86 8.95
N TYR A 233 6.34 14.80 8.40
CA TYR A 233 5.14 14.94 7.58
C TYR A 233 4.02 15.62 8.34
N VAL A 234 3.62 15.06 9.48
CA VAL A 234 2.48 15.54 10.26
C VAL A 234 2.70 16.97 10.76
N LYS A 235 3.88 17.30 11.29
CA LYS A 235 4.25 18.66 11.72
C LYS A 235 4.09 19.67 10.58
N ASN A 236 4.59 19.34 9.41
CA ASN A 236 4.55 20.24 8.26
C ASN A 236 3.14 20.40 7.70
N ILE A 237 2.34 19.34 7.63
CA ILE A 237 0.93 19.37 7.28
C ILE A 237 0.18 20.30 8.26
N PHE A 238 0.32 20.05 9.56
CA PHE A 238 -0.37 20.85 10.58
C PHE A 238 0.06 22.33 10.58
N SER A 239 1.30 22.61 10.25
CA SER A 239 1.83 24.00 10.25
C SER A 239 1.15 24.92 9.26
N VAL A 240 0.61 24.36 8.15
CA VAL A 240 -0.08 25.13 7.10
C VAL A 240 -1.60 24.99 7.18
N LEU A 241 -2.11 24.13 8.08
CA LEU A 241 -3.53 23.88 8.22
C LEU A 241 -4.24 25.09 8.88
N SER A 242 -5.31 25.53 8.24
CA SER A 242 -6.17 26.62 8.76
C SER A 242 -6.69 26.28 10.17
N PRO A 243 -6.68 27.25 11.12
CA PRO A 243 -7.27 27.03 12.43
C PRO A 243 -8.71 26.53 12.41
N LYS A 244 -9.48 26.88 11.37
CA LYS A 244 -10.88 26.44 11.19
C LYS A 244 -11.02 24.93 10.94
N LEU A 245 -9.96 24.26 10.49
CA LEU A 245 -9.98 22.84 10.16
C LEU A 245 -9.24 21.96 11.19
N ARG A 246 -8.64 22.56 12.23
CA ARG A 246 -7.83 21.81 13.22
C ARG A 246 -8.66 20.86 14.10
N ASP A 247 -9.95 21.13 14.28
CA ASP A 247 -10.87 20.28 15.03
C ASP A 247 -11.57 19.20 14.16
N THR A 248 -11.31 19.23 12.85
CA THR A 248 -11.77 18.20 11.92
C THR A 248 -11.00 16.91 12.13
N MET A 249 -11.68 15.77 12.04
CA MET A 249 -11.00 14.48 12.06
C MET A 249 -10.05 14.38 10.85
N PHE A 250 -8.78 14.11 11.11
CA PHE A 250 -7.75 14.00 10.08
C PHE A 250 -7.45 12.54 9.81
N ILE A 251 -7.58 12.12 8.56
CA ILE A 251 -7.38 10.73 8.14
C ILE A 251 -6.17 10.66 7.22
N VAL A 252 -5.34 9.63 7.42
CA VAL A 252 -4.25 9.26 6.53
C VAL A 252 -4.34 7.77 6.20
N GLU A 253 -3.88 7.40 5.00
CA GLU A 253 -4.01 6.03 4.47
C GLU A 253 -2.65 5.40 4.14
N PRO A 254 -1.74 5.27 5.11
CA PRO A 254 -0.44 4.68 4.84
C PRO A 254 -0.57 3.18 4.48
N GLY A 255 0.05 2.79 3.37
CA GLY A 255 0.25 1.40 3.01
C GLY A 255 1.73 1.06 3.05
N ASN A 256 2.48 1.53 2.05
CA ASN A 256 3.93 1.30 1.94
C ASN A 256 4.71 1.71 3.21
N ALA A 257 4.34 2.81 3.82
CA ALA A 257 4.95 3.30 5.06
C ALA A 257 4.84 2.28 6.21
N ILE A 258 3.79 1.48 6.25
CA ILE A 258 3.55 0.51 7.32
C ILE A 258 4.24 -0.83 7.01
N VAL A 259 4.07 -1.38 5.80
CA VAL A 259 4.41 -2.78 5.56
C VAL A 259 5.73 -3.01 4.85
N ALA A 260 6.29 -2.01 4.16
CA ALA A 260 7.45 -2.25 3.31
C ALA A 260 8.64 -2.85 4.07
N SER A 261 9.02 -2.27 5.22
CA SER A 261 10.16 -2.70 6.03
C SER A 261 9.92 -4.01 6.79
N GLY A 262 8.67 -4.32 7.12
CA GLY A 262 8.31 -5.50 7.90
C GLY A 262 8.38 -6.83 7.12
N PHE A 263 8.77 -6.81 5.84
CA PHE A 263 8.89 -8.03 5.06
C PHE A 263 10.26 -8.18 4.43
N HIS A 264 10.73 -9.42 4.46
CA HIS A 264 11.91 -9.90 3.78
C HIS A 264 11.53 -11.01 2.80
N TYR A 265 12.35 -11.23 1.78
CA TYR A 265 12.19 -12.34 0.85
C TYR A 265 13.51 -13.09 0.74
N LEU A 266 13.50 -14.36 1.07
CA LEU A 266 14.66 -15.25 1.05
C LEU A 266 14.59 -16.17 -0.15
N MET A 267 15.66 -16.19 -0.94
CA MET A 267 15.84 -17.13 -2.03
C MET A 267 17.20 -17.81 -1.93
N LYS A 268 17.29 -19.02 -2.48
CA LYS A 268 18.51 -19.83 -2.51
C LYS A 268 19.10 -19.86 -3.92
N ILE A 269 20.42 -19.87 -4.02
CA ILE A 269 21.11 -20.07 -5.28
C ILE A 269 21.10 -21.56 -5.61
N ILE A 270 20.52 -21.89 -6.78
CA ILE A 270 20.32 -23.28 -7.23
C ILE A 270 21.24 -23.69 -8.36
N ASP A 271 21.81 -22.72 -9.10
CA ASP A 271 22.74 -23.03 -10.21
C ASP A 271 23.69 -21.85 -10.46
N VAL A 272 24.92 -22.14 -10.86
CA VAL A 272 25.94 -21.16 -11.24
C VAL A 272 26.67 -21.66 -12.49
N LYS A 273 26.64 -20.85 -13.56
CA LYS A 273 27.25 -21.16 -14.84
C LYS A 273 28.12 -20.03 -15.35
N GLN A 274 29.31 -20.36 -15.83
CA GLN A 274 30.14 -19.41 -16.57
C GLN A 274 29.92 -19.56 -18.07
N HIS A 275 29.59 -18.45 -18.74
CA HIS A 275 29.57 -18.34 -20.20
C HIS A 275 30.43 -17.15 -20.61
N ASN A 276 31.51 -17.42 -21.36
CA ASN A 276 32.47 -16.38 -21.74
C ASN A 276 32.99 -15.62 -20.50
N GLU A 277 32.82 -14.31 -20.49
CA GLU A 277 33.27 -13.39 -19.44
C GLU A 277 32.15 -13.03 -18.44
N ASN A 278 31.13 -13.85 -18.32
CA ASN A 278 30.03 -13.64 -17.38
C ASN A 278 29.74 -14.90 -16.57
N ILE A 279 29.39 -14.72 -15.31
CA ILE A 279 28.83 -15.75 -14.45
C ILE A 279 27.33 -15.51 -14.31
N TYR A 280 26.53 -16.52 -14.63
CA TYR A 280 25.08 -16.50 -14.47
C TYR A 280 24.71 -17.29 -13.23
N VAL A 281 24.03 -16.63 -12.32
CA VAL A 281 23.59 -17.17 -11.03
C VAL A 281 22.06 -17.27 -11.05
N SER A 282 21.55 -18.49 -10.94
CA SER A 282 20.12 -18.77 -10.91
C SER A 282 19.65 -19.03 -9.49
N THR A 283 18.52 -18.46 -9.12
CA THR A 283 17.88 -18.62 -7.80
C THR A 283 16.55 -19.36 -7.91
N ASP A 284 16.07 -19.92 -6.81
CA ASP A 284 14.74 -20.52 -6.70
C ASP A 284 13.60 -19.51 -6.56
N GLY A 285 13.93 -18.23 -6.35
CA GLY A 285 12.98 -17.10 -6.39
C GLY A 285 13.01 -16.35 -7.71
N SER A 286 12.19 -15.34 -7.85
CA SER A 286 12.05 -14.54 -9.07
C SER A 286 11.96 -13.03 -8.78
N ARG A 287 12.33 -12.23 -9.78
CA ARG A 287 12.07 -10.80 -9.77
C ARG A 287 10.56 -10.49 -9.62
N ASN A 288 9.70 -11.34 -10.15
CA ASN A 288 8.25 -11.23 -9.99
C ASN A 288 7.80 -11.12 -8.52
N ASP A 289 8.52 -11.76 -7.59
CA ASP A 289 8.15 -11.78 -6.17
C ASP A 289 8.55 -10.49 -5.44
N VAL A 290 9.62 -9.82 -5.87
CA VAL A 290 10.18 -8.64 -5.18
C VAL A 290 9.99 -7.33 -5.93
N ASP A 291 9.70 -7.40 -7.23
CA ASP A 291 9.51 -6.25 -8.13
C ASP A 291 8.58 -6.62 -9.30
N PRO A 292 7.28 -6.90 -9.06
CA PRO A 292 6.35 -7.38 -10.08
C PRO A 292 6.19 -6.45 -11.30
N PHE A 293 6.50 -5.18 -11.14
CA PHE A 293 6.45 -4.19 -12.22
C PHE A 293 7.78 -4.01 -12.98
N PHE A 294 8.83 -4.65 -12.52
CA PHE A 294 10.17 -4.55 -13.12
C PHE A 294 10.72 -3.12 -13.18
N HIS A 295 10.37 -2.29 -12.20
CA HIS A 295 10.76 -0.87 -12.14
C HIS A 295 12.01 -0.60 -11.31
N LYS A 296 12.37 -1.50 -10.38
CA LYS A 296 13.51 -1.29 -9.48
C LYS A 296 14.82 -1.58 -10.21
N SER A 297 15.79 -0.70 -10.02
CA SER A 297 17.17 -0.87 -10.49
C SER A 297 18.12 -1.34 -9.38
N ASP A 298 17.70 -1.21 -8.13
CA ASP A 298 18.47 -1.63 -6.96
C ASP A 298 17.56 -2.16 -5.86
N TYR A 299 18.13 -2.96 -4.95
CA TYR A 299 17.43 -3.66 -3.87
C TYR A 299 18.21 -3.54 -2.58
N PHE A 300 17.50 -3.39 -1.46
CA PHE A 300 18.08 -3.64 -0.14
C PHE A 300 18.24 -5.14 0.00
N LYS A 301 19.49 -5.62 -0.02
CA LYS A 301 19.79 -7.04 -0.01
C LYS A 301 21.03 -7.36 0.81
N GLU A 302 21.08 -8.57 1.32
CA GLU A 302 22.26 -9.17 1.93
C GLU A 302 22.50 -10.56 1.36
N PHE A 303 23.76 -10.97 1.38
CA PHE A 303 24.19 -12.29 0.97
C PHE A 303 24.52 -13.12 2.21
N ILE A 304 24.00 -14.34 2.26
CA ILE A 304 24.25 -15.28 3.34
C ILE A 304 24.95 -16.47 2.73
N TYR A 305 26.22 -16.59 3.04
CA TYR A 305 27.12 -17.58 2.44
C TYR A 305 27.16 -18.86 3.27
N GLU A 306 26.96 -20.01 2.61
CA GLU A 306 27.10 -21.33 3.25
C GLU A 306 28.56 -21.57 3.68
N ASN A 307 29.52 -21.20 2.85
CA ASN A 307 30.94 -21.30 3.16
C ASN A 307 31.52 -19.93 3.47
N GLN A 308 32.15 -19.71 4.63
CA GLN A 308 32.75 -18.44 5.00
C GLN A 308 33.98 -18.04 4.18
N ASN A 309 34.67 -19.00 3.55
CA ASN A 309 35.82 -18.75 2.71
C ASN A 309 35.42 -18.61 1.24
N GLY A 310 35.34 -17.38 0.73
CA GLY A 310 35.02 -17.10 -0.66
C GLY A 310 36.11 -16.30 -1.37
N ASN A 311 36.31 -16.56 -2.66
CA ASN A 311 37.25 -15.83 -3.51
C ASN A 311 36.55 -14.65 -4.21
N PRO A 312 37.25 -13.58 -4.55
CA PRO A 312 36.71 -12.56 -5.43
C PRO A 312 36.53 -13.12 -6.84
N SER A 313 35.38 -12.77 -7.45
CA SER A 313 35.07 -13.21 -8.80
C SER A 313 35.94 -12.52 -9.86
N ARG A 314 36.36 -13.29 -10.85
CA ARG A 314 37.10 -12.77 -12.01
C ARG A 314 36.21 -12.20 -13.09
N TYR A 315 34.92 -12.47 -13.02
CA TYR A 315 33.94 -12.06 -13.99
C TYR A 315 32.73 -11.42 -13.29
N PRO A 316 31.96 -10.54 -13.95
CA PRO A 316 30.72 -10.04 -13.40
C PRO A 316 29.71 -11.18 -13.21
N GLN A 317 28.91 -11.10 -12.15
CA GLN A 317 27.91 -12.10 -11.79
C GLN A 317 26.52 -11.53 -12.07
N ILE A 318 25.76 -12.18 -12.94
CA ILE A 318 24.39 -11.77 -13.31
C ILE A 318 23.42 -12.69 -12.56
N VAL A 319 22.69 -12.12 -11.60
CA VAL A 319 21.74 -12.85 -10.76
C VAL A 319 20.35 -12.77 -11.37
N GLY A 320 19.76 -13.92 -11.65
CA GLY A 320 18.42 -14.07 -12.22
C GLY A 320 17.56 -15.04 -11.41
N GLY A 321 16.26 -14.97 -11.65
CA GLY A 321 15.29 -15.88 -11.09
C GLY A 321 15.18 -17.20 -11.86
N PHE A 322 14.23 -18.03 -11.44
CA PHE A 322 13.97 -19.36 -12.02
C PHE A 322 13.10 -19.34 -13.28
N THR A 323 12.49 -18.19 -13.61
CA THR A 323 11.56 -18.15 -14.74
C THR A 323 12.25 -18.28 -16.09
N CYS A 324 11.50 -18.66 -17.12
CA CYS A 324 12.01 -18.74 -18.49
C CYS A 324 12.07 -17.38 -19.21
N LEU A 325 11.93 -16.26 -18.49
CA LEU A 325 11.98 -14.92 -19.04
C LEU A 325 13.42 -14.38 -19.01
N GLU A 326 13.96 -13.99 -20.15
CA GLU A 326 15.32 -13.44 -20.25
C GLU A 326 15.52 -12.15 -19.41
N TYR A 327 14.46 -11.43 -19.11
CA TYR A 327 14.48 -10.24 -18.27
C TYR A 327 14.16 -10.49 -16.79
N ASP A 328 13.99 -11.76 -16.35
CA ASP A 328 13.95 -12.13 -14.93
C ASP A 328 15.37 -12.01 -14.32
N ARG A 329 15.88 -10.79 -14.38
CA ARG A 329 17.19 -10.42 -13.85
C ARG A 329 17.00 -9.48 -12.67
N LEU A 330 17.58 -9.84 -11.55
CA LEU A 330 17.48 -9.09 -10.30
C LEU A 330 18.51 -7.96 -10.25
N PHE A 331 19.78 -8.31 -10.40
CA PHE A 331 20.92 -7.37 -10.39
C PHE A 331 22.18 -8.03 -10.95
N SER A 332 23.25 -7.23 -11.06
CA SER A 332 24.59 -7.74 -11.40
C SER A 332 25.59 -7.29 -10.34
N LEU A 333 26.58 -8.16 -10.06
CA LEU A 333 27.72 -7.85 -9.22
C LEU A 333 28.95 -7.63 -10.12
N PRO A 334 29.76 -6.59 -9.88
CA PRO A 334 30.96 -6.33 -10.67
C PRO A 334 32.07 -7.35 -10.38
N VAL A 335 33.10 -7.33 -11.22
CA VAL A 335 34.36 -8.05 -11.00
C VAL A 335 34.96 -7.65 -9.66
N GLY A 336 35.50 -8.64 -8.93
CA GLY A 336 36.12 -8.43 -7.62
C GLY A 336 35.17 -8.61 -6.43
N GLU A 337 33.86 -8.60 -6.67
CA GLU A 337 32.90 -9.02 -5.64
C GLU A 337 33.05 -10.51 -5.36
N ARG A 338 32.67 -10.90 -4.14
CA ARG A 338 32.75 -12.31 -3.73
C ARG A 338 31.89 -13.20 -4.63
N GLU A 339 32.43 -14.34 -5.04
CA GLU A 339 31.70 -15.33 -5.83
C GLU A 339 30.51 -15.90 -5.04
N LEU A 340 29.37 -15.94 -5.73
CA LEU A 340 28.16 -16.61 -5.28
C LEU A 340 28.20 -18.07 -5.71
N ASN A 341 27.82 -18.98 -4.82
CA ASN A 341 27.86 -20.43 -5.05
C ASN A 341 26.48 -21.05 -4.84
N VAL A 342 26.30 -22.23 -5.43
CA VAL A 342 25.09 -23.03 -5.15
C VAL A 342 25.06 -23.34 -3.64
N GLY A 343 23.91 -23.09 -3.03
CA GLY A 343 23.69 -23.22 -1.60
C GLY A 343 23.67 -21.89 -0.84
N ASP A 344 24.33 -20.85 -1.37
CA ASP A 344 24.25 -19.50 -0.80
C ASP A 344 22.82 -18.94 -0.89
N TYR A 345 22.49 -17.97 -0.02
CA TYR A 345 21.18 -17.32 0.00
C TYR A 345 21.31 -15.83 -0.27
N ILE A 346 20.23 -15.27 -0.82
CA ILE A 346 20.03 -13.83 -0.99
C ILE A 346 18.77 -13.45 -0.23
N MET A 347 18.89 -12.54 0.73
CA MET A 347 17.75 -11.97 1.45
C MET A 347 17.49 -10.57 0.96
N PHE A 348 16.32 -10.35 0.41
CA PHE A 348 15.83 -9.03 0.06
C PHE A 348 15.05 -8.43 1.22
N HIS A 349 15.32 -7.18 1.54
CA HIS A 349 14.64 -6.43 2.59
C HIS A 349 13.65 -5.43 1.99
N ARG A 350 12.69 -4.98 2.81
CA ARG A 350 11.71 -3.96 2.43
C ARG A 350 10.85 -4.34 1.24
N VAL A 351 10.40 -5.58 1.23
CA VAL A 351 9.59 -6.17 0.14
C VAL A 351 8.12 -6.39 0.53
N GLY A 352 7.62 -5.69 1.57
CA GLY A 352 6.23 -5.89 2.04
C GLY A 352 5.17 -5.17 1.21
N ALA A 353 5.56 -4.18 0.41
CA ALA A 353 4.61 -3.35 -0.31
C ALA A 353 4.56 -3.70 -1.80
N TYR A 354 3.35 -3.93 -2.33
CA TYR A 354 3.11 -4.17 -3.75
C TYR A 354 3.93 -5.33 -4.33
N THR A 355 4.15 -6.38 -3.53
CA THR A 355 4.78 -7.62 -3.91
C THR A 355 3.75 -8.75 -3.91
N MET A 356 3.47 -9.39 -2.79
CA MET A 356 2.50 -10.49 -2.70
C MET A 356 1.10 -10.15 -3.25
N SER A 357 0.68 -8.89 -3.20
CA SER A 357 -0.61 -8.43 -3.76
C SER A 357 -0.59 -8.27 -5.29
N LEU A 358 0.58 -8.26 -5.93
CA LEU A 358 0.76 -8.04 -7.37
C LEU A 358 1.55 -9.15 -8.06
N THR A 359 2.16 -10.07 -7.33
CA THR A 359 2.91 -11.20 -7.90
C THR A 359 2.01 -12.06 -8.77
N PRO A 360 2.36 -12.27 -10.06
CA PRO A 360 1.61 -13.14 -10.93
C PRO A 360 1.88 -14.61 -10.60
N LEU A 361 0.87 -15.47 -10.79
CA LEU A 361 1.03 -16.92 -10.75
C LEU A 361 1.64 -17.41 -12.07
N PHE A 362 2.92 -17.12 -12.28
CA PHE A 362 3.64 -17.48 -13.50
C PHE A 362 4.71 -18.51 -13.20
N ILE A 363 4.53 -19.74 -13.70
CA ILE A 363 5.42 -20.92 -13.55
C ILE A 363 5.34 -21.54 -12.15
N HIS A 364 5.15 -20.76 -11.10
CA HIS A 364 4.98 -21.25 -9.73
C HIS A 364 3.76 -20.64 -9.04
N TYR A 365 3.42 -21.14 -7.88
CA TYR A 365 2.33 -20.65 -7.05
C TYR A 365 2.85 -19.71 -5.97
N PHE A 366 1.96 -19.21 -5.10
CA PHE A 366 2.37 -18.31 -4.02
C PHE A 366 3.29 -19.02 -3.03
N PRO A 367 4.48 -18.45 -2.75
CA PRO A 367 5.43 -19.04 -1.83
C PRO A 367 4.91 -19.01 -0.39
N ILE A 368 5.52 -19.84 0.45
CA ILE A 368 5.27 -19.88 1.89
C ILE A 368 5.58 -18.52 2.55
N VAL A 369 4.81 -18.14 3.60
CA VAL A 369 5.07 -16.96 4.41
C VAL A 369 5.29 -17.37 5.86
N TYR A 370 6.46 -17.03 6.37
CA TYR A 370 6.82 -17.20 7.77
C TYR A 370 6.58 -15.90 8.55
N LEU A 371 6.18 -16.05 9.80
CA LEU A 371 6.18 -15.00 10.80
C LEU A 371 7.41 -15.14 11.68
N ASN A 372 8.20 -14.08 11.79
CA ASN A 372 9.19 -13.91 12.84
C ASN A 372 8.52 -13.17 14.00
N THR A 373 8.25 -13.87 15.08
CA THR A 373 7.61 -13.28 16.26
C THR A 373 8.59 -12.41 17.04
N SER A 374 8.09 -11.53 17.89
CA SER A 374 8.90 -10.72 18.81
C SER A 374 9.79 -11.54 19.76
N GLN A 375 9.49 -12.83 19.94
CA GLN A 375 10.30 -13.77 20.72
C GLN A 375 11.35 -14.50 19.88
N GLY A 376 11.45 -14.19 18.56
CA GLY A 376 12.36 -14.83 17.64
C GLY A 376 11.95 -16.24 17.18
N ASN A 377 10.71 -16.64 17.46
CA ASN A 377 10.15 -17.88 16.95
C ASN A 377 9.63 -17.72 15.55
N LEU A 378 9.84 -18.73 14.71
CA LEU A 378 9.28 -18.79 13.36
C LEU A 378 8.04 -19.69 13.33
N CYS A 379 6.95 -19.20 12.71
CA CYS A 379 5.79 -20.02 12.41
C CYS A 379 5.24 -19.69 11.02
N VAL A 380 4.57 -20.65 10.40
CA VAL A 380 3.94 -20.47 9.09
C VAL A 380 2.61 -19.74 9.27
N ILE A 381 2.42 -18.64 8.54
CA ILE A 381 1.15 -17.88 8.54
C ILE A 381 0.42 -17.96 7.20
N ARG A 382 1.10 -18.43 6.16
CA ARG A 382 0.50 -18.84 4.89
C ARG A 382 1.34 -20.00 4.35
N GLU A 383 0.69 -21.14 4.16
CA GLU A 383 1.28 -22.28 3.47
C GLU A 383 1.63 -21.92 2.03
N GLU A 384 2.62 -22.59 1.45
CA GLU A 384 2.86 -22.56 0.02
C GLU A 384 1.61 -23.09 -0.71
N TRP A 385 1.21 -22.41 -1.78
CA TRP A 385 0.12 -22.90 -2.62
C TRP A 385 0.59 -24.09 -3.47
N THR A 386 -0.30 -25.03 -3.63
CA THR A 386 -0.11 -26.22 -4.45
C THR A 386 -1.02 -26.20 -5.69
N GLU A 387 -0.89 -27.21 -6.56
CA GLU A 387 -1.79 -27.40 -7.67
C GLU A 387 -3.25 -27.60 -7.22
N GLU A 388 -3.50 -28.18 -6.05
CA GLU A 388 -4.84 -28.32 -5.49
C GLU A 388 -5.47 -26.97 -5.19
N ASP A 389 -4.71 -26.01 -4.67
CA ASP A 389 -5.19 -24.65 -4.43
C ASP A 389 -5.53 -23.95 -5.74
N PHE A 390 -4.70 -24.12 -6.77
CA PHE A 390 -4.89 -23.52 -8.08
C PHE A 390 -6.11 -24.06 -8.80
N ILE A 391 -6.31 -25.38 -8.79
CA ILE A 391 -7.44 -26.03 -9.50
C ILE A 391 -8.75 -26.02 -8.72
N ARG A 392 -8.75 -25.63 -7.45
CA ARG A 392 -9.83 -25.80 -6.46
C ARG A 392 -11.23 -25.38 -6.94
N LYS A 393 -11.33 -24.40 -7.84
CA LYS A 393 -12.60 -23.92 -8.40
C LYS A 393 -12.70 -24.12 -9.91
N SER A 394 -11.75 -24.84 -10.48
CA SER A 394 -11.75 -25.16 -11.91
C SER A 394 -12.57 -26.41 -12.17
N LYS A 395 -13.08 -26.51 -13.40
CA LYS A 395 -13.74 -27.73 -13.90
C LYS A 395 -12.91 -28.24 -15.07
N PHE A 396 -12.60 -29.50 -15.09
CA PHE A 396 -11.86 -30.18 -16.16
C PHE A 396 -12.28 -31.64 -16.29
#